data_2dc38f5eb086784b2722e4d9647ce187
#
_entry.id   2dc38f5eb086784b2722e4d9647ce187
#
_cell.length_a   1.000
_cell.length_b   1.000
_cell.length_c   1.000
_cell.angle_alpha   90.00
_cell.angle_beta   90.00
_cell.angle_gamma   90.00
#
_symmetry.space_group_name_H-M   'P 1'
#
loop_
_entity.id
_entity.type
_entity.pdbx_description
1 polymer ?
#
loop_
_entity_poly.entity_id
_entity_poly.type
_entity_poly.pdbx_seq_one_letter_code
_entity_poly.pdbx_strand_id
1 'polypeptide(L)'
;DYWRQAHKKYGYVEISTPIILNRQLWERSGHWDHYKQNMYTTVIDEEDYAIKPMNCPGGMLVYKLEPHSYRELPLRMAELGLVHRHELSGALHGLFRVRCFTQDDAHIFMTPDQMKEEIKGVVRIFDEIYSTFGLTYQIELSTMPEDHMGDEKDWKFAEDTLQAAITEMGKDFVINAGDGAFYGPKLDFHLADSLSRTWQCGT
;
A
#
# COMPACT_ATOMS: atom_id res chain seq x y z
N ASP A 1 10.33 2.65 18.17
CA ASP A 1 11.46 1.69 18.22
C ASP A 1 11.07 0.30 17.73
N TYR A 2 9.93 -0.29 18.17
CA TYR A 2 9.48 -1.61 17.73
C TYR A 2 9.35 -1.72 16.20
N TRP A 3 8.68 -0.78 15.55
CA TRP A 3 8.52 -0.73 14.10
C TRP A 3 9.87 -0.82 13.37
N ARG A 4 10.85 0.02 13.78
CA ARG A 4 12.18 0.02 13.17
C ARG A 4 12.92 -1.30 13.37
N GLN A 5 12.77 -1.93 14.54
CA GLN A 5 13.38 -3.22 14.81
C GLN A 5 12.76 -4.33 13.96
N ALA A 6 11.43 -4.36 13.85
CA ALA A 6 10.71 -5.32 13.03
C ALA A 6 11.10 -5.19 11.55
N HIS A 7 11.05 -3.99 10.99
CA HIS A 7 11.40 -3.75 9.59
C HIS A 7 12.86 -4.07 9.29
N LYS A 8 13.78 -3.68 10.17
CA LYS A 8 15.21 -4.02 10.03
C LYS A 8 15.44 -5.54 10.04
N LYS A 9 14.74 -6.28 10.89
CA LYS A 9 14.80 -7.75 10.96
C LYS A 9 14.43 -8.39 9.61
N TYR A 10 13.45 -7.80 8.89
CA TYR A 10 13.02 -8.28 7.58
C TYR A 10 13.75 -7.62 6.40
N GLY A 11 14.82 -6.87 6.66
CA GLY A 11 15.69 -6.30 5.64
C GLY A 11 15.14 -5.07 4.94
N TYR A 12 14.23 -4.31 5.58
CA TYR A 12 13.74 -3.04 5.07
C TYR A 12 14.69 -1.90 5.39
N VAL A 13 14.83 -0.97 4.44
CA VAL A 13 15.52 0.31 4.60
C VAL A 13 14.49 1.40 4.84
N GLU A 14 14.66 2.19 5.91
CA GLU A 14 13.76 3.31 6.21
C GLU A 14 14.07 4.48 5.26
N ILE A 15 13.03 4.98 4.60
CA ILE A 15 13.07 6.16 3.73
C ILE A 15 12.10 7.22 4.26
N SER A 16 12.22 8.45 3.76
CA SER A 16 11.28 9.53 4.03
C SER A 16 11.09 10.37 2.77
N THR A 17 9.84 10.53 2.35
CA THR A 17 9.48 11.28 1.14
C THR A 17 8.81 12.61 1.48
N PRO A 18 8.95 13.65 0.63
CA PRO A 18 8.31 14.94 0.85
C PRO A 18 6.78 14.83 0.94
N ILE A 19 6.17 15.71 1.74
CA ILE A 19 4.71 15.76 1.92
C ILE A 19 4.03 16.46 0.75
N ILE A 20 4.64 17.51 0.20
CA ILE A 20 4.10 18.31 -0.92
C ILE A 20 4.90 17.96 -2.17
N LEU A 21 4.21 17.57 -3.23
CA LEU A 21 4.81 17.13 -4.49
C LEU A 21 4.08 17.78 -5.66
N ASN A 22 4.83 18.04 -6.75
CA ASN A 22 4.33 18.71 -7.94
C ASN A 22 3.26 17.83 -8.66
N ARG A 23 2.30 18.49 -9.29
CA ARG A 23 1.21 17.89 -10.05
C ARG A 23 1.70 16.88 -11.10
N GLN A 24 2.79 17.15 -11.80
CA GLN A 24 3.31 16.26 -12.84
C GLN A 24 3.58 14.83 -12.32
N LEU A 25 4.02 14.69 -11.06
CA LEU A 25 4.21 13.37 -10.46
C LEU A 25 2.87 12.64 -10.30
N TRP A 26 1.84 13.35 -9.90
CA TRP A 26 0.50 12.79 -9.68
C TRP A 26 -0.21 12.42 -10.98
N GLU A 27 0.01 13.19 -12.05
CA GLU A 27 -0.44 12.86 -13.40
C GLU A 27 0.26 11.59 -13.90
N ARG A 28 1.59 11.53 -13.77
CA ARG A 28 2.38 10.38 -14.22
C ARG A 28 2.03 9.09 -13.49
N SER A 29 1.63 9.18 -12.24
CA SER A 29 1.24 8.03 -11.39
C SER A 29 -0.24 7.67 -11.49
N GLY A 30 -1.04 8.41 -12.28
CA GLY A 30 -2.47 8.21 -12.44
C GLY A 30 -3.34 8.75 -11.29
N HIS A 31 -2.74 9.21 -10.19
CA HIS A 31 -3.50 9.70 -9.04
C HIS A 31 -4.31 10.96 -9.36
N TRP A 32 -3.82 11.81 -10.27
CA TRP A 32 -4.52 13.03 -10.65
C TRP A 32 -5.84 12.75 -11.36
N ASP A 33 -5.91 11.69 -12.15
CA ASP A 33 -7.09 11.30 -12.92
C ASP A 33 -8.06 10.44 -12.10
N HIS A 34 -7.54 9.46 -11.34
CA HIS A 34 -8.35 8.45 -10.64
C HIS A 34 -8.62 8.76 -9.17
N TYR A 35 -7.86 9.69 -8.55
CA TYR A 35 -7.90 9.90 -7.09
C TYR A 35 -7.97 11.38 -6.67
N LYS A 36 -8.06 12.32 -7.61
CA LYS A 36 -8.01 13.78 -7.34
C LYS A 36 -9.03 14.26 -6.31
N GLN A 37 -10.23 13.70 -6.30
CA GLN A 37 -11.29 14.06 -5.35
C GLN A 37 -10.89 13.87 -3.88
N ASN A 38 -9.92 12.99 -3.62
CA ASN A 38 -9.42 12.68 -2.29
C ASN A 38 -8.11 13.41 -1.97
N MET A 39 -7.65 14.30 -2.84
CA MET A 39 -6.38 15.02 -2.68
C MET A 39 -6.61 16.46 -2.24
N TYR A 40 -5.75 16.94 -1.33
CA TYR A 40 -5.61 18.36 -1.07
C TYR A 40 -4.61 18.95 -2.05
N THR A 41 -5.01 19.99 -2.77
CA THR A 41 -4.17 20.67 -3.76
C THR A 41 -3.89 22.12 -3.36
N THR A 42 -2.79 22.65 -3.82
CA THR A 42 -2.39 24.05 -3.62
C THR A 42 -1.65 24.57 -4.85
N VAL A 43 -1.54 25.88 -4.98
CA VAL A 43 -0.78 26.54 -6.05
C VAL A 43 0.41 27.27 -5.41
N ILE A 44 1.62 27.02 -5.91
CA ILE A 44 2.85 27.66 -5.48
C ILE A 44 3.57 28.14 -6.75
N ASP A 45 3.85 29.44 -6.84
CA ASP A 45 4.53 30.05 -8.00
C ASP A 45 3.85 29.72 -9.34
N GLU A 46 2.50 29.79 -9.38
CA GLU A 46 1.65 29.51 -10.53
C GLU A 46 1.64 28.02 -10.97
N GLU A 47 2.25 27.13 -10.20
CA GLU A 47 2.23 25.69 -10.43
C GLU A 47 1.35 24.95 -9.41
N ASP A 48 0.68 23.89 -9.88
CA ASP A 48 -0.13 23.02 -9.03
C ASP A 48 0.73 22.03 -8.27
N TYR A 49 0.44 21.91 -6.97
CA TYR A 49 1.01 20.91 -6.07
C TYR A 49 -0.10 20.15 -5.34
N ALA A 50 0.22 18.97 -4.83
CA ALA A 50 -0.66 18.25 -3.94
C ALA A 50 0.07 17.76 -2.69
N ILE A 51 -0.67 17.72 -1.59
CA ILE A 51 -0.27 17.06 -0.36
C ILE A 51 -0.46 15.56 -0.58
N LYS A 52 0.54 14.75 -0.34
CA LYS A 52 0.50 13.32 -0.68
C LYS A 52 -0.64 12.57 0.02
N PRO A 53 -1.54 11.94 -0.74
CA PRO A 53 -2.57 11.03 -0.20
C PRO A 53 -2.03 9.60 -0.05
N MET A 54 -0.91 9.30 -0.71
CA MET A 54 -0.19 8.02 -0.73
C MET A 54 1.31 8.26 -0.84
N ASN A 55 2.11 7.29 -0.39
CA ASN A 55 3.57 7.40 -0.41
C ASN A 55 4.20 6.85 -1.70
N CYS A 56 3.45 6.05 -2.47
CA CYS A 56 3.95 5.30 -3.62
C CYS A 56 4.72 6.15 -4.64
N PRO A 57 4.22 7.29 -5.14
CA PRO A 57 4.97 8.07 -6.13
C PRO A 57 6.28 8.62 -5.60
N GLY A 58 6.31 9.03 -4.33
CA GLY A 58 7.54 9.46 -3.64
C GLY A 58 8.55 8.32 -3.51
N GLY A 59 8.11 7.14 -3.08
CA GLY A 59 8.94 5.94 -2.98
C GLY A 59 9.54 5.53 -4.33
N MET A 60 8.77 5.62 -5.41
CA MET A 60 9.27 5.38 -6.78
C MET A 60 10.36 6.38 -7.18
N LEU A 61 10.27 7.64 -6.76
CA LEU A 61 11.32 8.62 -7.02
C LEU A 61 12.58 8.28 -6.24
N VAL A 62 12.47 7.86 -4.97
CA VAL A 62 13.64 7.42 -4.19
C VAL A 62 14.34 6.25 -4.88
N TYR A 63 13.60 5.25 -5.34
CA TYR A 63 14.18 4.13 -6.10
C TYR A 63 14.93 4.61 -7.35
N LYS A 64 14.45 5.65 -8.02
CA LYS A 64 15.05 6.19 -9.25
C LYS A 64 16.24 7.12 -9.04
N LEU A 65 16.60 7.46 -7.80
CA LEU A 65 17.76 8.32 -7.53
C LEU A 65 19.08 7.70 -7.98
N GLU A 66 19.15 6.38 -7.92
CA GLU A 66 20.34 5.62 -8.30
C GLU A 66 19.97 4.47 -9.26
N PRO A 67 20.86 4.09 -10.18
CA PRO A 67 20.66 2.90 -10.99
C PRO A 67 20.84 1.64 -10.14
N HIS A 68 19.91 0.70 -10.26
CA HIS A 68 19.96 -0.58 -9.53
C HIS A 68 20.24 -1.74 -10.47
N SER A 69 21.08 -2.67 -10.03
CA SER A 69 21.25 -3.97 -10.68
C SER A 69 20.13 -4.91 -10.30
N TYR A 70 19.68 -5.76 -11.23
CA TYR A 70 18.73 -6.83 -10.91
C TYR A 70 19.23 -7.78 -9.80
N ARG A 71 20.54 -7.82 -9.55
CA ARG A 71 21.16 -8.63 -8.48
C ARG A 71 20.96 -8.06 -7.09
N GLU A 72 20.58 -6.78 -7.00
CA GLU A 72 20.28 -6.11 -5.73
C GLU A 72 18.82 -6.34 -5.29
N LEU A 73 17.98 -6.83 -6.21
CA LEU A 73 16.58 -7.12 -5.92
C LEU A 73 16.43 -8.41 -5.12
N PRO A 74 15.47 -8.47 -4.19
CA PRO A 74 14.47 -7.46 -3.90
C PRO A 74 15.00 -6.32 -3.00
N LEU A 75 14.63 -5.08 -3.32
CA LEU A 75 14.87 -3.91 -2.48
C LEU A 75 13.60 -3.54 -1.73
N ARG A 76 13.67 -3.47 -0.41
CA ARG A 76 12.54 -3.18 0.48
C ARG A 76 12.74 -1.83 1.14
N MET A 77 11.90 -0.86 0.78
CA MET A 77 11.95 0.51 1.29
C MET A 77 10.70 0.79 2.11
N ALA A 78 10.86 1.05 3.41
CA ALA A 78 9.76 1.30 4.34
C ALA A 78 9.73 2.76 4.79
N GLU A 79 8.56 3.29 5.04
CA GLU A 79 8.34 4.67 5.47
C GLU A 79 7.23 4.73 6.54
N LEU A 80 7.48 5.48 7.62
CA LEU A 80 6.39 5.99 8.46
C LEU A 80 5.80 7.22 7.75
N GLY A 81 4.97 6.93 6.74
CA GLY A 81 4.50 7.90 5.78
C GLY A 81 3.30 8.70 6.28
N LEU A 82 3.48 10.00 6.53
CA LEU A 82 2.39 10.90 6.87
C LEU A 82 1.63 11.28 5.60
N VAL A 83 0.36 10.89 5.52
CA VAL A 83 -0.51 11.15 4.37
C VAL A 83 -1.76 11.95 4.77
N HIS A 84 -2.34 12.64 3.78
CA HIS A 84 -3.56 13.41 3.96
C HIS A 84 -4.56 13.06 2.88
N ARG A 85 -5.79 12.75 3.28
CA ARG A 85 -6.89 12.44 2.36
C ARG A 85 -8.09 13.31 2.63
N HIS A 86 -8.67 13.86 1.59
CA HIS A 86 -9.90 14.63 1.68
C HIS A 86 -11.10 13.67 1.83
N GLU A 87 -11.25 13.14 3.05
CA GLU A 87 -12.41 12.31 3.39
C GLU A 87 -13.64 13.20 3.58
N LEU A 88 -14.79 12.76 3.06
CA LEU A 88 -16.06 13.43 3.30
C LEU A 88 -16.39 13.42 4.80
N SER A 89 -16.99 14.49 5.30
CA SER A 89 -17.30 14.65 6.73
C SER A 89 -18.16 13.50 7.29
N GLY A 90 -19.08 12.96 6.50
CA GLY A 90 -19.93 11.83 6.88
C GLY A 90 -19.21 10.47 6.94
N ALA A 91 -18.01 10.37 6.35
CA ALA A 91 -17.18 9.16 6.37
C ALA A 91 -16.23 9.11 7.59
N LEU A 92 -16.02 10.23 8.29
CA LEU A 92 -15.10 10.30 9.42
C LEU A 92 -15.63 9.47 10.59
N HIS A 93 -14.73 8.66 11.21
CA HIS A 93 -15.11 7.78 12.31
C HIS A 93 -13.98 7.61 13.33
N GLY A 94 -14.03 8.35 14.43
CA GLY A 94 -13.06 8.25 15.53
C GLY A 94 -11.63 8.33 15.05
N LEU A 95 -10.81 7.35 15.38
CA LEU A 95 -9.42 7.20 14.92
C LEU A 95 -9.31 6.28 13.69
N PHE A 96 -10.36 5.59 13.28
CA PHE A 96 -10.33 4.64 12.16
C PHE A 96 -10.42 5.31 10.80
N ARG A 97 -11.14 6.43 10.69
CA ARG A 97 -11.26 7.18 9.46
C ARG A 97 -11.02 8.66 9.72
N VAL A 98 -9.84 9.13 9.34
CA VAL A 98 -9.34 10.49 9.59
C VAL A 98 -8.77 11.09 8.32
N ARG A 99 -8.53 12.40 8.30
CA ARG A 99 -7.98 13.12 7.14
C ARG A 99 -6.45 13.18 7.12
N CYS A 100 -5.81 12.89 8.24
CA CYS A 100 -4.35 12.89 8.38
C CYS A 100 -3.95 11.71 9.24
N PHE A 101 -3.07 10.85 8.74
CA PHE A 101 -2.60 9.68 9.47
C PHE A 101 -1.23 9.24 8.98
N THR A 102 -0.52 8.51 9.84
CA THR A 102 0.75 7.89 9.49
C THR A 102 0.51 6.45 9.10
N GLN A 103 0.99 6.06 7.93
CA GLN A 103 0.99 4.67 7.49
C GLN A 103 2.32 4.01 7.83
N ASP A 104 2.26 2.79 8.31
CA ASP A 104 3.35 1.82 8.19
C ASP A 104 3.32 1.32 6.75
N ASP A 105 4.11 1.93 5.90
CA ASP A 105 4.08 1.72 4.45
C ASP A 105 5.42 1.22 3.94
N ALA A 106 5.40 0.41 2.90
CA ALA A 106 6.62 -0.07 2.26
C ALA A 106 6.43 -0.31 0.76
N HIS A 107 7.51 -0.14 0.03
CA HIS A 107 7.61 -0.45 -1.40
C HIS A 107 8.70 -1.48 -1.60
N ILE A 108 8.34 -2.61 -2.23
CA ILE A 108 9.26 -3.70 -2.53
C ILE A 108 9.47 -3.75 -4.04
N PHE A 109 10.70 -3.46 -4.46
CA PHE A 109 11.12 -3.54 -5.86
C PHE A 109 11.73 -4.91 -6.09
N MET A 110 11.17 -5.69 -7.00
CA MET A 110 11.51 -7.10 -7.18
C MET A 110 11.31 -7.53 -8.64
N THR A 111 11.88 -8.69 -8.98
CA THR A 111 11.57 -9.38 -10.23
C THR A 111 10.28 -10.20 -10.09
N PRO A 112 9.57 -10.53 -11.20
CA PRO A 112 8.32 -11.31 -11.12
C PRO A 112 8.44 -12.65 -10.41
N ASP A 113 9.57 -13.33 -10.55
CA ASP A 113 9.85 -14.61 -9.90
C ASP A 113 10.04 -14.49 -8.37
N GLN A 114 10.39 -13.31 -7.87
CA GLN A 114 10.55 -13.03 -6.44
C GLN A 114 9.21 -12.68 -5.76
N MET A 115 8.19 -12.28 -6.53
CA MET A 115 6.95 -11.68 -6.03
C MET A 115 6.26 -12.55 -4.98
N LYS A 116 6.11 -13.85 -5.24
CA LYS A 116 5.41 -14.75 -4.32
C LYS A 116 6.09 -14.83 -2.94
N GLU A 117 7.39 -14.92 -2.89
CA GLU A 117 8.12 -14.98 -1.61
C GLU A 117 8.12 -13.64 -0.87
N GLU A 118 8.14 -12.52 -1.59
CA GLU A 118 8.01 -11.20 -0.97
C GLU A 118 6.62 -10.99 -0.37
N ILE A 119 5.55 -11.42 -1.04
CA ILE A 119 4.18 -11.39 -0.49
C ILE A 119 4.11 -12.21 0.79
N LYS A 120 4.66 -13.43 0.81
CA LYS A 120 4.74 -14.24 2.03
C LYS A 120 5.52 -13.54 3.14
N GLY A 121 6.58 -12.82 2.78
CA GLY A 121 7.35 -11.99 3.72
C GLY A 121 6.49 -10.92 4.38
N VAL A 122 5.70 -10.21 3.60
CA VAL A 122 4.75 -9.19 4.10
C VAL A 122 3.71 -9.81 5.03
N VAL A 123 3.10 -10.94 4.66
CA VAL A 123 2.11 -11.63 5.51
C VAL A 123 2.73 -12.07 6.85
N ARG A 124 4.00 -12.50 6.88
CA ARG A 124 4.70 -12.82 8.14
C ARG A 124 4.87 -11.58 9.04
N ILE A 125 5.10 -10.41 8.45
CA ILE A 125 5.19 -9.15 9.21
C ILE A 125 3.82 -8.82 9.82
N PHE A 126 2.72 -8.96 9.08
CA PHE A 126 1.37 -8.82 9.60
C PHE A 126 1.11 -9.77 10.77
N ASP A 127 1.46 -11.05 10.63
CA ASP A 127 1.33 -12.04 11.70
C ASP A 127 2.10 -11.61 12.96
N GLU A 128 3.35 -11.17 12.81
CA GLU A 128 4.18 -10.75 13.94
C GLU A 128 3.62 -9.49 14.64
N ILE A 129 3.24 -8.48 13.86
CA ILE A 129 2.75 -7.22 14.41
C ILE A 129 1.39 -7.43 15.08
N TYR A 130 0.43 -8.05 14.40
CA TYR A 130 -0.91 -8.23 14.95
C TYR A 130 -0.94 -9.19 16.16
N SER A 131 -0.14 -10.26 16.14
CA SER A 131 -0.03 -11.15 17.29
C SER A 131 0.56 -10.46 18.52
N THR A 132 1.46 -9.48 18.33
CA THR A 132 2.00 -8.67 19.44
C THR A 132 0.91 -7.90 20.18
N PHE A 133 -0.16 -7.50 19.48
CA PHE A 133 -1.33 -6.83 20.03
C PHE A 133 -2.47 -7.80 20.40
N GLY A 134 -2.29 -9.10 20.20
CA GLY A 134 -3.34 -10.10 20.42
C GLY A 134 -4.49 -10.00 19.41
N LEU A 135 -4.24 -9.44 18.23
CA LEU A 135 -5.24 -9.23 17.18
C LEU A 135 -5.23 -10.38 16.19
N THR A 136 -6.41 -10.75 15.71
CA THR A 136 -6.63 -11.67 14.59
C THR A 136 -7.21 -10.91 13.43
N TYR A 137 -7.00 -11.42 12.21
CA TYR A 137 -7.46 -10.76 10.99
C TYR A 137 -8.07 -11.77 9.99
N GLN A 138 -8.89 -11.25 9.08
CA GLN A 138 -9.39 -11.94 7.90
C GLN A 138 -8.71 -11.35 6.67
N ILE A 139 -8.46 -12.19 5.66
CA ILE A 139 -7.85 -11.77 4.39
C ILE A 139 -8.93 -11.74 3.31
N GLU A 140 -8.95 -10.64 2.55
CA GLU A 140 -9.71 -10.53 1.31
C GLU A 140 -8.76 -10.31 0.13
N LEU A 141 -8.92 -11.08 -0.94
CA LEU A 141 -8.25 -10.85 -2.21
C LEU A 141 -9.16 -10.00 -3.09
N SER A 142 -8.81 -8.72 -3.21
CA SER A 142 -9.54 -7.75 -4.02
C SER A 142 -8.98 -7.74 -5.45
N THR A 143 -9.84 -8.09 -6.41
CA THR A 143 -9.45 -8.30 -7.81
C THR A 143 -9.71 -7.06 -8.68
N MET A 144 -9.38 -7.16 -9.97
CA MET A 144 -9.43 -6.06 -10.94
C MET A 144 -10.76 -5.33 -10.95
N PRO A 145 -10.78 -3.99 -10.72
CA PRO A 145 -11.97 -3.16 -10.85
C PRO A 145 -12.25 -2.81 -12.33
N GLU A 146 -13.43 -2.26 -12.61
CA GLU A 146 -13.78 -1.79 -13.95
C GLU A 146 -12.88 -0.63 -14.40
N ASP A 147 -12.64 0.36 -13.52
CA ASP A 147 -11.69 1.45 -13.75
C ASP A 147 -10.30 1.06 -13.24
N HIS A 148 -9.41 0.67 -14.15
CA HIS A 148 -8.07 0.22 -13.84
C HIS A 148 -7.03 0.65 -14.86
N MET A 149 -5.76 0.63 -14.45
CA MET A 149 -4.59 0.85 -15.28
C MET A 149 -3.91 -0.48 -15.62
N GLY A 150 -3.17 -0.51 -16.72
CA GLY A 150 -2.37 -1.67 -17.14
C GLY A 150 -3.16 -2.76 -17.87
N ASP A 151 -2.44 -3.79 -18.28
CA ASP A 151 -2.98 -4.87 -19.08
C ASP A 151 -3.64 -5.97 -18.21
N GLU A 152 -4.76 -6.53 -18.65
CA GLU A 152 -5.45 -7.63 -17.97
C GLU A 152 -4.54 -8.84 -17.68
N LYS A 153 -3.54 -9.07 -18.54
CA LYS A 153 -2.56 -10.13 -18.35
C LYS A 153 -1.71 -9.93 -17.10
N ASP A 154 -1.30 -8.67 -16.85
CA ASP A 154 -0.49 -8.34 -15.69
C ASP A 154 -1.34 -8.40 -14.42
N TRP A 155 -2.60 -7.98 -14.50
CA TRP A 155 -3.57 -8.13 -13.43
C TRP A 155 -3.76 -9.59 -13.05
N LYS A 156 -4.02 -10.45 -14.05
CA LYS A 156 -4.19 -11.88 -13.80
C LYS A 156 -2.95 -12.52 -13.18
N PHE A 157 -1.76 -12.17 -13.66
CA PHE A 157 -0.51 -12.68 -13.09
C PHE A 157 -0.36 -12.26 -11.61
N ALA A 158 -0.67 -11.00 -11.29
CA ALA A 158 -0.59 -10.50 -9.93
C ALA A 158 -1.63 -11.18 -9.01
N GLU A 159 -2.88 -11.31 -9.44
CA GLU A 159 -3.95 -12.00 -8.70
C GLU A 159 -3.60 -13.47 -8.42
N ASP A 160 -3.18 -14.20 -9.47
CA ASP A 160 -2.78 -15.61 -9.34
C ASP A 160 -1.59 -15.76 -8.36
N THR A 161 -0.65 -14.81 -8.38
CA THR A 161 0.51 -14.83 -7.48
C THR A 161 0.13 -14.52 -6.03
N LEU A 162 -0.74 -13.53 -5.80
CA LEU A 162 -1.29 -13.22 -4.48
C LEU A 162 -2.04 -14.43 -3.90
N GLN A 163 -2.93 -15.03 -4.69
CA GLN A 163 -3.69 -16.21 -4.30
C GLN A 163 -2.78 -17.40 -3.97
N ALA A 164 -1.79 -17.67 -4.81
CA ALA A 164 -0.84 -18.76 -4.59
C ALA A 164 -0.05 -18.56 -3.29
N ALA A 165 0.42 -17.33 -3.01
CA ALA A 165 1.18 -17.03 -1.81
C ALA A 165 0.40 -17.30 -0.53
N ILE A 166 -0.84 -16.81 -0.42
CA ILE A 166 -1.68 -17.00 0.77
C ILE A 166 -2.14 -18.45 0.93
N THR A 167 -2.44 -19.15 -0.18
CA THR A 167 -2.81 -20.56 -0.18
C THR A 167 -1.66 -21.44 0.32
N GLU A 168 -0.43 -21.22 -0.18
CA GLU A 168 0.76 -21.94 0.26
C GLU A 168 1.11 -21.68 1.74
N MET A 169 0.71 -20.54 2.30
CA MET A 169 0.83 -20.25 3.72
C MET A 169 -0.27 -20.88 4.58
N GLY A 170 -1.23 -21.57 3.98
CA GLY A 170 -2.37 -22.19 4.67
C GLY A 170 -3.32 -21.17 5.31
N LYS A 171 -3.40 -19.96 4.73
CA LYS A 171 -4.31 -18.91 5.19
C LYS A 171 -5.64 -18.98 4.46
N ASP A 172 -6.72 -18.87 5.23
CA ASP A 172 -8.05 -18.69 4.66
C ASP A 172 -8.24 -17.27 4.14
N PHE A 173 -8.93 -17.14 3.01
CA PHE A 173 -9.25 -15.85 2.40
C PHE A 173 -10.58 -15.92 1.64
N VAL A 174 -11.16 -14.76 1.38
CA VAL A 174 -12.32 -14.60 0.49
C VAL A 174 -11.94 -13.74 -0.71
N ILE A 175 -12.61 -13.93 -1.83
CA ILE A 175 -12.43 -13.10 -3.02
C ILE A 175 -13.44 -11.97 -2.97
N ASN A 176 -12.94 -10.73 -3.02
CA ASN A 176 -13.72 -9.50 -3.17
C ASN A 176 -13.57 -9.01 -4.61
N ALA A 177 -14.48 -9.43 -5.47
CA ALA A 177 -14.39 -9.19 -6.91
C ALA A 177 -14.60 -7.71 -7.25
N GLY A 178 -13.65 -7.13 -7.99
CA GLY A 178 -13.76 -5.75 -8.48
C GLY A 178 -13.39 -4.65 -7.47
N ASP A 179 -12.84 -5.01 -6.30
CA ASP A 179 -12.47 -4.04 -5.25
C ASP A 179 -10.95 -3.75 -5.17
N GLY A 180 -10.20 -4.17 -6.18
CA GLY A 180 -8.79 -3.84 -6.32
C GLY A 180 -8.56 -2.33 -6.43
N ALA A 181 -7.34 -1.89 -6.17
CA ALA A 181 -6.97 -0.50 -6.44
C ALA A 181 -6.89 -0.27 -7.96
N PHE A 182 -7.02 0.97 -8.42
CA PHE A 182 -6.95 1.26 -9.86
C PHE A 182 -5.62 0.83 -10.51
N TYR A 183 -4.57 0.64 -9.72
CA TYR A 183 -3.21 0.29 -10.15
C TYR A 183 -2.82 -1.17 -9.91
N GLY A 184 -3.61 -1.97 -9.18
CA GLY A 184 -3.28 -3.37 -8.93
C GLY A 184 -4.23 -4.08 -7.97
N PRO A 185 -4.24 -5.43 -7.99
CA PRO A 185 -4.98 -6.23 -7.01
C PRO A 185 -4.32 -6.09 -5.62
N LYS A 186 -5.07 -6.41 -4.58
CA LYS A 186 -4.60 -6.26 -3.20
C LYS A 186 -5.09 -7.38 -2.29
N LEU A 187 -4.32 -7.66 -1.26
CA LEU A 187 -4.75 -8.42 -0.10
C LEU A 187 -5.15 -7.44 1.00
N ASP A 188 -6.42 -7.39 1.34
CA ASP A 188 -6.92 -6.56 2.42
C ASP A 188 -6.98 -7.35 3.73
N PHE A 189 -6.45 -6.76 4.80
CA PHE A 189 -6.41 -7.35 6.13
C PHE A 189 -7.42 -6.65 7.02
N HIS A 190 -8.48 -7.37 7.40
CA HIS A 190 -9.60 -6.85 8.16
C HIS A 190 -9.52 -7.30 9.61
N LEU A 191 -9.56 -6.34 10.54
CA LEU A 191 -9.65 -6.57 11.98
C LEU A 191 -11.08 -6.38 12.46
N ALA A 192 -11.52 -7.20 13.40
CA ALA A 192 -12.78 -7.01 14.09
C ALA A 192 -12.60 -6.17 15.36
N ASP A 193 -13.45 -5.17 15.54
CA ASP A 193 -13.54 -4.45 16.82
C ASP A 193 -14.35 -5.22 17.88
N SER A 194 -14.43 -4.66 19.08
CA SER A 194 -15.19 -5.27 20.20
C SER A 194 -16.70 -5.41 19.95
N LEU A 195 -17.23 -4.72 18.91
CA LEU A 195 -18.62 -4.80 18.48
C LEU A 195 -18.80 -5.69 17.25
N SER A 196 -17.78 -6.49 16.90
CA SER A 196 -17.75 -7.35 15.70
C SER A 196 -17.89 -6.60 14.37
N ARG A 197 -17.57 -5.29 14.33
CA ARG A 197 -17.47 -4.54 13.08
C ARG A 197 -16.08 -4.75 12.50
N THR A 198 -15.99 -4.93 11.19
CA THR A 198 -14.72 -5.14 10.49
C THR A 198 -14.16 -3.84 9.95
N TRP A 199 -12.85 -3.68 10.07
CA TRP A 199 -12.10 -2.52 9.61
C TRP A 199 -10.87 -2.97 8.83
N GLN A 200 -10.70 -2.46 7.62
CA GLN A 200 -9.47 -2.66 6.88
C GLN A 200 -8.34 -1.87 7.56
N CYS A 201 -7.40 -2.59 8.15
CA CYS A 201 -6.27 -1.99 8.88
C CYS A 201 -4.93 -2.24 8.18
N GLY A 202 -4.92 -3.06 7.14
CA GLY A 202 -3.74 -3.31 6.33
C GLY A 202 -4.09 -3.75 4.91
N THR A 203 -3.15 -3.58 4.01
CA THR A 203 -3.27 -4.01 2.62
C THR A 203 -1.89 -4.29 2.05
#